data_d112f9031ab828ce2a385c43b35f1edc
#
_entry.id   d112f9031ab828ce2a385c43b35f1edc
#
_cell.length_a   1.000
_cell.length_b   1.000
_cell.length_c   1.000
_cell.angle_alpha   90.00
_cell.angle_beta   90.00
_cell.angle_gamma   90.00
#
_symmetry.space_group_name_H-M   'P 1'
#
loop_
_entity.id
_entity.type
_entity.pdbx_description
1 polymer ?
#
loop_
_entity_poly.entity_id
_entity_poly.type
_entity_poly.pdbx_seq_one_letter_code
_entity_poly.pdbx_strand_id
1 'polypeptide(L)'
;KREIEEFDWEDVKNFIYTPTYLTRRRAEGSTNWESVNVPFGFDIMPSALPLSLVELQMAMAGSKTASGKIYLYYIYDLVKCIKENADYDYIIIDTPPALGALTTCAMMAAEAIIVPSNLDIMSFRGIQSFKESADYIQETAKAQGIEHRGILGILLSLYSERRSVDKALEEYVHEFYPTPTFQTQIRESSDAKRANANGMLFAQINKKAKADFDKLVDEIEFALKDPKAWEKKTQELWEKIKAEREGEVNE
;
A
#
# COMPACT_ATOMS: atom_id res chain seq x y z
N LYS A 1 -10.05 9.40 28.57
CA LYS A 1 -9.16 10.00 27.56
C LYS A 1 -7.99 9.05 27.35
N ARG A 2 -7.67 8.76 26.08
CA ARG A 2 -6.50 7.99 25.67
C ARG A 2 -5.22 8.78 26.03
N GLU A 3 -4.24 8.13 26.67
CA GLU A 3 -2.91 8.69 26.77
C GLU A 3 -2.23 8.53 25.42
N ILE A 4 -1.81 9.65 24.81
CA ILE A 4 -1.13 9.72 23.52
C ILE A 4 0.36 9.50 23.77
N GLU A 5 1.04 8.71 22.92
CA GLU A 5 2.49 8.69 22.86
C GLU A 5 2.92 10.01 22.22
N GLU A 6 3.58 10.84 22.99
CA GLU A 6 4.18 12.05 22.44
C GLU A 6 5.54 11.69 21.86
N PHE A 7 5.60 11.63 20.54
CA PHE A 7 6.86 11.51 19.82
C PHE A 7 7.49 12.89 19.69
N ASP A 8 8.77 12.99 20.06
CA ASP A 8 9.56 14.20 19.80
C ASP A 8 9.94 14.21 18.30
N TRP A 9 9.57 15.29 17.60
CA TRP A 9 9.91 15.46 16.19
C TRP A 9 11.42 15.45 15.94
N GLU A 10 12.22 16.01 16.86
CA GLU A 10 13.67 15.99 16.76
C GLU A 10 14.25 14.58 16.75
N ASP A 11 13.64 13.65 17.48
CA ASP A 11 14.00 12.23 17.43
C ASP A 11 13.48 11.56 16.17
N VAL A 12 12.22 11.78 15.80
CA VAL A 12 11.55 11.14 14.64
C VAL A 12 12.25 11.47 13.33
N LYS A 13 12.58 12.76 13.09
CA LYS A 13 13.22 13.20 11.84
C LYS A 13 14.58 12.56 11.58
N ASN A 14 15.29 12.11 12.62
CA ASN A 14 16.57 11.43 12.48
C ASN A 14 16.46 10.03 11.85
N PHE A 15 15.26 9.47 11.80
CA PHE A 15 14.98 8.19 11.12
C PHE A 15 14.44 8.36 9.71
N ILE A 16 14.20 9.61 9.27
CA ILE A 16 13.71 9.92 7.92
C ILE A 16 14.90 10.34 7.06
N TYR A 17 15.04 9.75 5.89
CA TYR A 17 16.07 10.13 4.93
C TYR A 17 15.57 10.06 3.49
N THR A 18 16.12 10.91 2.64
CA THR A 18 15.83 10.94 1.19
C THR A 18 16.77 9.99 0.47
N PRO A 19 16.29 8.86 -0.06
CA PRO A 19 17.13 7.93 -0.81
C PRO A 19 17.53 8.53 -2.16
N THR A 20 18.72 8.15 -2.64
CA THR A 20 19.27 8.61 -3.91
C THR A 20 19.67 7.42 -4.79
N TYR A 21 19.69 7.63 -6.10
CA TYR A 21 20.22 6.67 -7.07
C TYR A 21 21.35 7.28 -7.87
N LEU A 22 22.31 6.45 -8.27
CA LEU A 22 23.43 6.86 -9.10
C LEU A 22 23.04 6.88 -10.57
N THR A 23 23.15 8.01 -11.22
CA THR A 23 22.95 8.15 -12.67
C THR A 23 24.15 8.83 -13.31
N ARG A 24 24.20 8.84 -14.65
CA ARG A 24 25.22 9.57 -15.41
C ARG A 24 24.56 10.76 -16.12
N ARG A 25 25.13 11.94 -15.93
CA ARG A 25 24.72 13.16 -16.60
C ARG A 25 25.90 13.74 -17.38
N ARG A 26 25.64 14.38 -18.51
CA ARG A 26 26.67 15.19 -19.17
C ARG A 26 26.98 16.40 -18.31
N ALA A 27 28.25 16.60 -18.02
CA ALA A 27 28.70 17.83 -17.39
C ALA A 27 28.38 19.03 -18.29
N GLU A 28 27.90 20.12 -17.73
CA GLU A 28 27.47 21.31 -18.48
C GLU A 28 28.65 21.87 -19.31
N GLY A 29 28.44 22.02 -20.64
CA GLY A 29 29.49 22.48 -21.57
C GLY A 29 30.57 21.47 -21.89
N SER A 30 30.45 20.19 -21.50
CA SER A 30 31.45 19.13 -21.70
C SER A 30 30.89 17.94 -22.48
N THR A 31 31.79 17.18 -23.13
CA THR A 31 31.48 15.86 -23.70
C THR A 31 31.58 14.73 -22.68
N ASN A 32 32.10 15.01 -21.49
CA ASN A 32 32.33 14.00 -20.46
C ASN A 32 31.08 13.67 -19.69
N TRP A 33 30.94 12.41 -19.27
CA TRP A 33 29.89 11.91 -18.42
C TRP A 33 30.38 11.88 -16.97
N GLU A 34 29.59 12.48 -16.07
CA GLU A 34 29.82 12.43 -14.63
C GLU A 34 28.75 11.55 -13.94
N SER A 35 29.14 10.91 -12.86
CA SER A 35 28.21 10.16 -12.00
C SER A 35 27.62 11.13 -10.97
N VAL A 36 26.30 11.18 -10.89
CA VAL A 36 25.56 12.09 -10.00
C VAL A 36 24.55 11.29 -9.19
N ASN A 37 24.50 11.54 -7.90
CA ASN A 37 23.43 11.06 -7.04
C ASN A 37 22.19 11.96 -7.20
N VAL A 38 21.07 11.35 -7.56
CA VAL A 38 19.79 12.03 -7.75
C VAL A 38 18.80 11.50 -6.72
N PRO A 39 18.09 12.37 -5.96
CA PRO A 39 17.06 11.92 -5.04
C PRO A 39 15.89 11.29 -5.80
N PHE A 40 15.26 10.28 -5.21
CA PHE A 40 14.07 9.63 -5.79
C PHE A 40 12.82 10.52 -5.75
N GLY A 41 12.81 11.58 -4.94
CA GLY A 41 11.67 12.49 -4.78
C GLY A 41 10.68 12.03 -3.71
N PHE A 42 11.10 11.13 -2.83
CA PHE A 42 10.35 10.72 -1.64
C PHE A 42 11.31 10.46 -0.49
N ASP A 43 10.80 10.47 0.71
CA ASP A 43 11.54 10.13 1.92
C ASP A 43 11.17 8.74 2.43
N ILE A 44 12.08 8.11 3.16
CA ILE A 44 11.89 6.78 3.75
C ILE A 44 12.18 6.82 5.24
N MET A 45 11.31 6.17 6.01
CA MET A 45 11.60 5.73 7.37
C MET A 45 11.72 4.19 7.33
N PRO A 46 12.93 3.62 7.32
CA PRO A 46 13.11 2.19 7.18
C PRO A 46 12.82 1.47 8.48
N SER A 47 12.33 0.25 8.37
CA SER A 47 12.30 -0.67 9.51
C SER A 47 13.69 -1.29 9.73
N ALA A 48 14.01 -1.64 10.98
CA ALA A 48 15.22 -2.36 11.34
C ALA A 48 14.92 -3.83 11.66
N LEU A 49 15.93 -4.71 11.51
CA LEU A 49 15.82 -6.14 11.89
C LEU A 49 15.23 -6.39 13.30
N PRO A 50 15.51 -5.56 14.32
CA PRO A 50 14.87 -5.73 15.63
C PRO A 50 13.35 -5.56 15.67
N LEU A 51 12.71 -5.10 14.59
CA LEU A 51 11.26 -4.89 14.57
C LEU A 51 10.45 -6.18 14.82
N SER A 52 10.96 -7.33 14.38
CA SER A 52 10.37 -8.64 14.69
C SER A 52 10.43 -8.98 16.19
N LEU A 53 11.47 -8.53 16.89
CA LEU A 53 11.57 -8.67 18.36
C LEU A 53 10.59 -7.74 19.07
N VAL A 54 10.38 -6.53 18.55
CA VAL A 54 9.36 -5.61 19.06
C VAL A 54 7.97 -6.22 18.92
N GLU A 55 7.65 -6.82 17.79
CA GLU A 55 6.37 -7.50 17.58
C GLU A 55 6.17 -8.66 18.57
N LEU A 56 7.20 -9.46 18.78
CA LEU A 56 7.17 -10.53 19.80
C LEU A 56 6.96 -9.96 21.21
N GLN A 57 7.65 -8.88 21.56
CA GLN A 57 7.48 -8.21 22.85
C GLN A 57 6.06 -7.65 23.01
N MET A 58 5.48 -7.04 21.97
CA MET A 58 4.10 -6.57 21.96
C MET A 58 3.11 -7.72 22.19
N ALA A 59 3.33 -8.87 21.54
CA ALA A 59 2.50 -10.06 21.72
C ALA A 59 2.61 -10.63 23.14
N MET A 60 3.81 -10.64 23.73
CA MET A 60 4.05 -11.16 25.10
C MET A 60 3.57 -10.21 26.19
N ALA A 61 3.67 -8.91 25.99
CA ALA A 61 3.25 -7.90 26.96
C ALA A 61 1.73 -7.66 26.99
N GLY A 62 1.00 -8.29 26.08
CA GLY A 62 -0.43 -8.07 25.92
C GLY A 62 -0.73 -6.74 25.21
N SER A 63 -1.85 -6.13 25.51
CA SER A 63 -2.32 -4.93 24.78
C SER A 63 -1.67 -3.60 25.21
N LYS A 64 -0.79 -3.61 26.20
CA LYS A 64 -0.23 -2.38 26.77
C LYS A 64 1.30 -2.39 26.84
N THR A 65 1.90 -1.22 26.69
CA THR A 65 3.33 -0.99 26.97
C THR A 65 3.64 -1.11 28.46
N ALA A 66 4.93 -1.13 28.83
CA ALA A 66 5.36 -1.08 30.23
C ALA A 66 4.87 0.20 30.96
N SER A 67 4.64 1.29 30.22
CA SER A 67 4.05 2.55 30.72
C SER A 67 2.51 2.52 30.78
N GLY A 68 1.86 1.41 30.43
CA GLY A 68 0.40 1.26 30.44
C GLY A 68 -0.30 1.75 29.18
N LYS A 69 0.44 2.24 28.18
CA LYS A 69 -0.10 2.73 26.89
C LYS A 69 -0.54 1.57 26.01
N ILE A 70 -1.52 1.80 25.15
CA ILE A 70 -2.07 0.77 24.26
C ILE A 70 -1.23 0.72 22.97
N TYR A 71 -0.57 -0.40 22.70
CA TYR A 71 0.27 -0.61 21.51
C TYR A 71 -0.44 -0.32 20.19
N LEU A 72 -1.75 -0.57 20.11
CA LEU A 72 -2.54 -0.36 18.90
C LEU A 72 -2.39 1.04 18.30
N TYR A 73 -2.14 2.04 19.12
CA TYR A 73 -2.04 3.44 18.69
C TYR A 73 -0.59 3.91 18.46
N TYR A 74 0.41 3.06 18.64
CA TYR A 74 1.80 3.45 18.55
C TYR A 74 2.16 4.06 17.18
N ILE A 75 1.84 3.35 16.08
CA ILE A 75 2.09 3.85 14.72
C ILE A 75 1.19 5.05 14.41
N TYR A 76 -0.05 5.07 14.93
CA TYR A 76 -0.94 6.22 14.76
C TYR A 76 -0.35 7.50 15.37
N ASP A 77 0.18 7.42 16.59
CA ASP A 77 0.76 8.59 17.26
C ASP A 77 2.07 9.04 16.56
N LEU A 78 2.86 8.09 16.01
CA LEU A 78 4.02 8.40 15.17
C LEU A 78 3.61 9.11 13.86
N VAL A 79 2.64 8.57 13.13
CA VAL A 79 2.12 9.17 11.89
C VAL A 79 1.54 10.56 12.17
N LYS A 80 0.85 10.73 13.28
CA LYS A 80 0.34 12.03 13.73
C LYS A 80 1.48 13.04 13.94
N CYS A 81 2.56 12.64 14.62
CA CYS A 81 3.74 13.50 14.80
C CYS A 81 4.34 13.92 13.44
N ILE A 82 4.45 13.00 12.48
CA ILE A 82 4.96 13.31 11.13
C ILE A 82 4.02 14.30 10.43
N LYS A 83 2.72 14.09 10.45
CA LYS A 83 1.71 14.98 9.81
C LYS A 83 1.69 16.39 10.40
N GLU A 84 2.00 16.54 11.68
CA GLU A 84 2.03 17.84 12.35
C GLU A 84 3.32 18.63 12.09
N ASN A 85 4.41 17.96 11.69
CA ASN A 85 5.74 18.59 11.60
C ASN A 85 6.38 18.53 10.20
N ALA A 86 5.80 17.77 9.24
CA ALA A 86 6.29 17.63 7.88
C ALA A 86 5.15 17.78 6.87
N ASP A 87 5.47 18.30 5.68
CA ASP A 87 4.54 18.57 4.58
C ASP A 87 4.63 17.44 3.53
N TYR A 88 4.00 16.30 3.85
CA TYR A 88 3.88 15.16 2.94
C TYR A 88 2.46 15.06 2.40
N ASP A 89 2.31 14.92 1.08
CA ASP A 89 1.01 14.64 0.45
C ASP A 89 0.47 13.27 0.85
N TYR A 90 1.36 12.27 0.95
CA TYR A 90 1.02 10.88 1.29
C TYR A 90 2.06 10.27 2.24
N ILE A 91 1.58 9.46 3.19
CA ILE A 91 2.39 8.55 4.00
C ILE A 91 1.96 7.12 3.68
N ILE A 92 2.86 6.34 3.09
CA ILE A 92 2.61 4.95 2.71
C ILE A 92 3.27 4.04 3.75
N ILE A 93 2.47 3.17 4.39
CA ILE A 93 2.95 2.21 5.37
C ILE A 93 2.97 0.83 4.71
N ASP A 94 4.18 0.31 4.42
CA ASP A 94 4.38 -1.07 3.96
C ASP A 94 4.39 -2.01 5.15
N THR A 95 3.61 -3.10 5.07
CA THR A 95 3.41 -4.03 6.18
C THR A 95 3.86 -5.45 5.83
N PRO A 96 4.28 -6.26 6.83
CA PRO A 96 4.49 -7.68 6.63
C PRO A 96 3.22 -8.39 6.11
N PRO A 97 3.35 -9.50 5.37
CA PRO A 97 2.20 -10.23 4.83
C PRO A 97 1.39 -11.01 5.89
N ALA A 98 1.71 -10.85 7.17
CA ALA A 98 1.03 -11.51 8.28
C ALA A 98 0.19 -10.50 9.07
N LEU A 99 -0.98 -10.94 9.55
CA LEU A 99 -1.83 -10.16 10.44
C LEU A 99 -1.28 -10.24 11.88
N GLY A 100 -0.17 -9.54 12.11
CA GLY A 100 0.48 -9.44 13.43
C GLY A 100 0.19 -8.11 14.13
N ALA A 101 0.84 -7.89 15.26
CA ALA A 101 0.66 -6.69 16.07
C ALA A 101 1.04 -5.41 15.30
N LEU A 102 2.14 -5.43 14.56
CA LEU A 102 2.58 -4.28 13.77
C LEU A 102 1.61 -3.97 12.62
N THR A 103 1.14 -4.98 11.90
CA THR A 103 0.13 -4.82 10.85
C THR A 103 -1.15 -4.20 11.42
N THR A 104 -1.60 -4.67 12.59
CA THR A 104 -2.77 -4.12 13.27
C THR A 104 -2.56 -2.65 13.69
N CYS A 105 -1.37 -2.31 14.18
CA CYS A 105 -1.01 -0.92 14.49
C CYS A 105 -0.98 -0.03 13.24
N ALA A 106 -0.43 -0.55 12.13
CA ALA A 106 -0.41 0.16 10.85
C ALA A 106 -1.84 0.39 10.31
N MET A 107 -2.71 -0.63 10.40
CA MET A 107 -4.11 -0.49 10.03
C MET A 107 -4.81 0.60 10.85
N MET A 108 -4.55 0.69 12.17
CA MET A 108 -5.11 1.74 13.03
C MET A 108 -4.60 3.14 12.65
N ALA A 109 -3.37 3.25 12.15
CA ALA A 109 -2.75 4.51 11.74
C ALA A 109 -3.19 4.99 10.35
N ALA A 110 -3.64 4.08 9.50
CA ALA A 110 -4.00 4.37 8.12
C ALA A 110 -5.36 5.09 8.03
N GLU A 111 -5.48 6.03 7.11
CA GLU A 111 -6.78 6.62 6.74
C GLU A 111 -7.55 5.69 5.79
N ALA A 112 -6.83 4.94 4.96
CA ALA A 112 -7.38 3.96 4.03
C ALA A 112 -6.40 2.80 3.83
N ILE A 113 -6.91 1.62 3.52
CA ILE A 113 -6.14 0.40 3.35
C ILE A 113 -6.31 -0.09 1.90
N ILE A 114 -5.21 -0.32 1.20
CA ILE A 114 -5.19 -1.01 -0.09
C ILE A 114 -4.70 -2.44 0.17
N VAL A 115 -5.40 -3.42 -0.38
CA VAL A 115 -5.06 -4.84 -0.22
C VAL A 115 -4.46 -5.36 -1.53
N PRO A 116 -3.11 -5.39 -1.67
CA PRO A 116 -2.52 -6.03 -2.83
C PRO A 116 -2.69 -7.55 -2.73
N SER A 117 -3.18 -8.15 -3.81
CA SER A 117 -3.42 -9.58 -3.89
C SER A 117 -2.89 -10.14 -5.20
N ASN A 118 -2.21 -11.27 -5.10
CA ASN A 118 -1.92 -12.08 -6.28
C ASN A 118 -3.18 -12.84 -6.70
N LEU A 119 -3.26 -13.19 -7.99
CA LEU A 119 -4.36 -14.01 -8.52
C LEU A 119 -4.12 -15.48 -8.20
N ASP A 120 -4.35 -15.84 -6.93
CA ASP A 120 -4.35 -17.23 -6.46
C ASP A 120 -5.41 -17.46 -5.36
N ILE A 121 -5.93 -18.67 -5.28
CA ILE A 121 -7.03 -19.04 -4.37
C ILE A 121 -6.64 -18.89 -2.89
N MET A 122 -5.36 -19.08 -2.55
CA MET A 122 -4.90 -18.97 -1.16
C MET A 122 -4.86 -17.51 -0.71
N SER A 123 -4.42 -16.62 -1.60
CA SER A 123 -4.46 -15.16 -1.36
C SER A 123 -5.90 -14.69 -1.11
N PHE A 124 -6.86 -15.18 -1.85
CA PHE A 124 -8.27 -14.79 -1.69
C PHE A 124 -8.88 -15.24 -0.37
N ARG A 125 -8.55 -16.44 0.11
CA ARG A 125 -9.00 -16.88 1.44
C ARG A 125 -8.47 -15.97 2.55
N GLY A 126 -7.25 -15.45 2.39
CA GLY A 126 -6.66 -14.49 3.32
C GLY A 126 -7.40 -13.15 3.35
N ILE A 127 -7.96 -12.69 2.22
CA ILE A 127 -8.66 -11.41 2.12
C ILE A 127 -9.88 -11.38 3.05
N GLN A 128 -10.65 -12.46 3.16
CA GLN A 128 -11.84 -12.50 4.02
C GLN A 128 -11.48 -12.29 5.49
N SER A 129 -10.50 -13.03 6.01
CA SER A 129 -10.04 -12.88 7.41
C SER A 129 -9.42 -11.51 7.64
N PHE A 130 -8.70 -10.98 6.64
CA PHE A 130 -8.14 -9.64 6.69
C PHE A 130 -9.25 -8.58 6.77
N LYS A 131 -10.31 -8.74 5.96
CA LYS A 131 -11.44 -7.82 5.97
C LYS A 131 -12.12 -7.75 7.33
N GLU A 132 -12.41 -8.88 7.96
CA GLU A 132 -12.99 -8.92 9.30
C GLU A 132 -12.15 -8.14 10.32
N SER A 133 -10.83 -8.27 10.24
CA SER A 133 -9.90 -7.53 11.08
C SER A 133 -9.89 -6.03 10.75
N ALA A 134 -9.92 -5.67 9.47
CA ALA A 134 -9.97 -4.28 9.03
C ALA A 134 -11.28 -3.60 9.46
N ASP A 135 -12.41 -4.27 9.35
CA ASP A 135 -13.71 -3.78 9.79
C ASP A 135 -13.71 -3.51 11.32
N TYR A 136 -13.17 -4.45 12.11
CA TYR A 136 -13.01 -4.25 13.55
C TYR A 136 -12.12 -3.05 13.91
N ILE A 137 -10.99 -2.88 13.21
CA ILE A 137 -10.10 -1.73 13.40
C ILE A 137 -10.81 -0.42 13.01
N GLN A 138 -11.55 -0.41 11.89
CA GLN A 138 -12.31 0.76 11.46
C GLN A 138 -13.35 1.18 12.51
N GLU A 139 -14.10 0.24 13.06
CA GLU A 139 -15.06 0.52 14.12
C GLU A 139 -14.38 1.06 15.39
N THR A 140 -13.24 0.46 15.76
CA THR A 140 -12.44 0.90 16.90
C THR A 140 -11.92 2.33 16.70
N ALA A 141 -11.41 2.64 15.50
CA ALA A 141 -10.93 3.98 15.12
C ALA A 141 -12.07 5.02 15.22
N LYS A 142 -13.22 4.71 14.63
CA LYS A 142 -14.41 5.57 14.69
C LYS A 142 -14.87 5.85 16.13
N ALA A 143 -14.84 4.84 17.00
CA ALA A 143 -15.20 4.99 18.41
C ALA A 143 -14.24 5.93 19.17
N GLN A 144 -13.02 6.12 18.67
CA GLN A 144 -12.02 7.06 19.21
C GLN A 144 -12.00 8.42 18.50
N GLY A 145 -12.89 8.63 17.51
CA GLY A 145 -12.90 9.86 16.69
C GLY A 145 -11.74 9.96 15.69
N ILE A 146 -11.12 8.82 15.34
CA ILE A 146 -10.07 8.74 14.33
C ILE A 146 -10.75 8.53 12.97
N GLU A 147 -10.40 9.36 11.99
CA GLU A 147 -10.87 9.18 10.62
C GLU A 147 -10.23 7.92 10.02
N HIS A 148 -11.10 7.00 9.59
CA HIS A 148 -10.68 5.73 9.01
C HIS A 148 -11.72 5.24 8.00
N ARG A 149 -11.30 5.02 6.76
CA ARG A 149 -12.19 4.64 5.65
C ARG A 149 -12.32 3.13 5.48
N GLY A 150 -11.50 2.34 6.19
CA GLY A 150 -11.42 0.88 6.02
C GLY A 150 -10.63 0.49 4.78
N ILE A 151 -11.00 -0.65 4.20
CA ILE A 151 -10.38 -1.10 2.95
C ILE A 151 -10.92 -0.24 1.79
N LEU A 152 -10.02 0.48 1.13
CA LEU A 152 -10.33 1.26 -0.06
C LEU A 152 -10.61 0.34 -1.25
N GLY A 153 -9.76 -0.67 -1.47
CA GLY A 153 -9.95 -1.63 -2.54
C GLY A 153 -8.90 -2.74 -2.57
N ILE A 154 -9.18 -3.76 -3.38
CA ILE A 154 -8.25 -4.85 -3.70
C ILE A 154 -7.48 -4.48 -4.96
N LEU A 155 -6.13 -4.54 -4.89
CA LEU A 155 -5.25 -4.30 -6.03
C LEU A 155 -4.72 -5.64 -6.55
N LEU A 156 -5.12 -6.03 -7.76
CA LEU A 156 -4.61 -7.23 -8.40
C LEU A 156 -3.18 -7.01 -8.90
N SER A 157 -2.27 -7.86 -8.43
CA SER A 157 -0.84 -7.78 -8.72
C SER A 157 -0.34 -9.07 -9.37
N LEU A 158 0.77 -8.98 -10.10
CA LEU A 158 1.38 -10.07 -10.85
C LEU A 158 0.45 -10.68 -11.92
N TYR A 159 -0.44 -9.85 -12.47
CA TYR A 159 -1.41 -10.23 -13.49
C TYR A 159 -0.74 -10.54 -14.83
N SER A 160 -1.27 -11.54 -15.54
CA SER A 160 -0.86 -11.86 -16.89
C SER A 160 -2.07 -12.11 -17.80
N GLU A 161 -2.30 -11.23 -18.76
CA GLU A 161 -3.35 -11.35 -19.77
C GLU A 161 -3.32 -12.69 -20.55
N ARG A 162 -2.15 -13.36 -20.58
CA ARG A 162 -1.95 -14.63 -21.30
C ARG A 162 -2.44 -15.85 -20.52
N ARG A 163 -2.72 -15.70 -19.22
CA ARG A 163 -3.17 -16.79 -18.37
C ARG A 163 -4.70 -16.78 -18.27
N SER A 164 -5.36 -17.79 -18.81
CA SER A 164 -6.82 -17.95 -18.68
C SER A 164 -7.26 -18.06 -17.21
N VAL A 165 -6.41 -18.64 -16.38
CA VAL A 165 -6.65 -18.76 -14.93
C VAL A 165 -6.71 -17.38 -14.26
N ASP A 166 -5.88 -16.43 -14.68
CA ASP A 166 -5.88 -15.08 -14.09
C ASP A 166 -7.21 -14.36 -14.39
N LYS A 167 -7.76 -14.54 -15.59
CA LYS A 167 -9.08 -14.00 -15.96
C LYS A 167 -10.21 -14.59 -15.12
N ALA A 168 -10.22 -15.91 -14.96
CA ALA A 168 -11.23 -16.59 -14.14
C ALA A 168 -11.15 -16.20 -12.66
N LEU A 169 -9.94 -15.98 -12.13
CA LEU A 169 -9.74 -15.53 -10.76
C LEU A 169 -10.11 -14.06 -10.57
N GLU A 170 -9.89 -13.20 -11.56
CA GLU A 170 -10.37 -11.82 -11.57
C GLU A 170 -11.90 -11.80 -11.49
N GLU A 171 -12.60 -12.59 -12.30
CA GLU A 171 -14.05 -12.76 -12.26
C GLU A 171 -14.52 -13.20 -10.87
N TYR A 172 -13.86 -14.20 -10.31
CA TYR A 172 -14.15 -14.67 -8.96
C TYR A 172 -14.05 -13.56 -7.91
N VAL A 173 -12.99 -12.73 -7.98
CA VAL A 173 -12.83 -11.61 -7.04
C VAL A 173 -13.99 -10.62 -7.17
N HIS A 174 -14.31 -10.21 -8.37
CA HIS A 174 -15.39 -9.24 -8.59
C HIS A 174 -16.79 -9.77 -8.21
N GLU A 175 -17.03 -11.07 -8.35
CA GLU A 175 -18.34 -11.67 -8.04
C GLU A 175 -18.52 -11.99 -6.55
N PHE A 176 -17.46 -12.47 -5.89
CA PHE A 176 -17.59 -13.04 -4.54
C PHE A 176 -17.05 -12.15 -3.43
N TYR A 177 -16.33 -11.07 -3.76
CA TYR A 177 -15.85 -10.14 -2.74
C TYR A 177 -16.63 -8.82 -2.80
N PRO A 178 -17.30 -8.43 -1.69
CA PRO A 178 -18.03 -7.16 -1.62
C PRO A 178 -17.11 -5.94 -1.53
N THR A 179 -15.80 -6.15 -1.53
CA THR A 179 -14.81 -5.08 -1.49
C THR A 179 -14.50 -4.64 -2.91
N PRO A 180 -14.55 -3.35 -3.24
CA PRO A 180 -14.22 -2.85 -4.56
C PRO A 180 -12.82 -3.29 -5.00
N THR A 181 -12.66 -3.60 -6.29
CA THR A 181 -11.37 -4.00 -6.87
C THR A 181 -10.90 -2.90 -7.82
N PHE A 182 -9.64 -2.49 -7.70
CA PHE A 182 -9.06 -1.50 -8.61
C PHE A 182 -9.09 -2.03 -10.05
N GLN A 183 -9.45 -1.15 -10.99
CA GLN A 183 -9.44 -1.49 -12.41
C GLN A 183 -8.02 -1.60 -12.94
N THR A 184 -7.13 -0.81 -12.36
CA THR A 184 -5.71 -0.89 -12.67
C THR A 184 -5.10 -2.11 -12.01
N GLN A 185 -4.41 -2.92 -12.83
CA GLN A 185 -3.72 -4.13 -12.39
C GLN A 185 -2.22 -3.95 -12.59
N ILE A 186 -1.42 -4.47 -11.66
CA ILE A 186 0.03 -4.46 -11.79
C ILE A 186 0.50 -5.76 -12.44
N ARG A 187 1.01 -5.64 -13.67
CA ARG A 187 1.44 -6.78 -14.47
C ARG A 187 2.70 -7.45 -13.95
N GLU A 188 2.77 -8.77 -14.12
CA GLU A 188 4.00 -9.51 -13.87
C GLU A 188 5.08 -9.09 -14.86
N SER A 189 6.31 -8.86 -14.34
CA SER A 189 7.46 -8.51 -15.18
C SER A 189 8.78 -8.97 -14.56
N SER A 190 9.64 -9.57 -15.38
CA SER A 190 11.02 -9.87 -14.99
C SER A 190 11.87 -8.61 -14.73
N ASP A 191 11.46 -7.47 -15.27
CA ASP A 191 12.16 -6.20 -15.07
C ASP A 191 12.07 -5.72 -13.61
N ALA A 192 11.05 -6.13 -12.85
CA ALA A 192 10.96 -5.83 -11.41
C ALA A 192 12.17 -6.38 -10.64
N LYS A 193 12.57 -7.63 -10.92
CA LYS A 193 13.77 -8.24 -10.32
C LYS A 193 15.05 -7.51 -10.73
N ARG A 194 15.12 -7.09 -12.01
CA ARG A 194 16.27 -6.34 -12.53
C ARG A 194 16.37 -4.94 -11.92
N ALA A 195 15.24 -4.26 -11.72
CA ALA A 195 15.19 -2.97 -11.05
C ALA A 195 15.74 -3.07 -9.64
N ASN A 196 15.23 -4.01 -8.85
CA ASN A 196 15.65 -4.24 -7.49
C ASN A 196 17.16 -4.57 -7.38
N ALA A 197 17.68 -5.45 -8.25
CA ALA A 197 19.11 -5.80 -8.28
C ALA A 197 20.03 -4.61 -8.60
N ASN A 198 19.52 -3.59 -9.30
CA ASN A 198 20.26 -2.39 -9.67
C ASN A 198 19.95 -1.17 -8.78
N GLY A 199 19.18 -1.33 -7.71
CA GLY A 199 18.77 -0.21 -6.85
C GLY A 199 17.96 0.86 -7.58
N MET A 200 17.12 0.46 -8.55
CA MET A 200 16.30 1.35 -9.37
C MET A 200 14.83 1.08 -9.09
N LEU A 201 13.98 2.09 -9.30
CA LEU A 201 12.54 1.88 -9.30
C LEU A 201 12.11 1.11 -10.56
N PHE A 202 11.17 0.18 -10.41
CA PHE A 202 10.64 -0.60 -11.53
C PHE A 202 10.09 0.30 -12.65
N ALA A 203 9.37 1.37 -12.30
CA ALA A 203 8.85 2.35 -13.24
C ALA A 203 9.93 3.10 -14.06
N GLN A 204 11.17 3.18 -13.56
CA GLN A 204 12.28 3.82 -14.28
C GLN A 204 12.80 2.99 -15.44
N ILE A 205 12.72 1.66 -15.35
CA ILE A 205 13.26 0.75 -16.38
C ILE A 205 12.19 0.12 -17.25
N ASN A 206 10.92 0.18 -16.86
CA ASN A 206 9.81 -0.40 -17.61
C ASN A 206 8.71 0.64 -17.85
N LYS A 207 8.56 1.11 -19.10
CA LYS A 207 7.58 2.13 -19.48
C LYS A 207 6.12 1.67 -19.28
N LYS A 208 5.84 0.37 -19.47
CA LYS A 208 4.49 -0.18 -19.25
C LYS A 208 4.16 -0.19 -17.75
N ALA A 209 5.12 -0.60 -16.92
CA ALA A 209 4.96 -0.53 -15.48
C ALA A 209 4.74 0.91 -15.01
N LYS A 210 5.52 1.89 -15.55
CA LYS A 210 5.28 3.29 -15.24
C LYS A 210 3.84 3.71 -15.55
N ALA A 211 3.34 3.36 -16.73
CA ALA A 211 1.97 3.69 -17.12
C ALA A 211 0.91 3.00 -16.25
N ASP A 212 1.17 1.77 -15.78
CA ASP A 212 0.27 1.09 -14.84
C ASP A 212 0.26 1.80 -13.47
N PHE A 213 1.43 2.21 -12.96
CA PHE A 213 1.52 2.96 -11.71
C PHE A 213 0.92 4.36 -11.82
N ASP A 214 1.13 5.07 -12.94
CA ASP A 214 0.51 6.39 -13.16
C ASP A 214 -1.03 6.27 -13.11
N LYS A 215 -1.61 5.27 -13.79
CA LYS A 215 -3.06 5.00 -13.73
C LYS A 215 -3.54 4.61 -12.33
N LEU A 216 -2.74 3.82 -11.61
CA LEU A 216 -3.08 3.42 -10.25
C LEU A 216 -3.13 4.62 -9.32
N VAL A 217 -2.20 5.56 -9.44
CA VAL A 217 -2.20 6.80 -8.65
C VAL A 217 -3.47 7.61 -8.93
N ASP A 218 -3.80 7.85 -10.22
CA ASP A 218 -5.02 8.57 -10.60
C ASP A 218 -6.29 7.88 -10.03
N GLU A 219 -6.32 6.56 -10.04
CA GLU A 219 -7.45 5.78 -9.51
C GLU A 219 -7.54 5.83 -7.98
N ILE A 220 -6.40 5.77 -7.28
CA ILE A 220 -6.33 5.92 -5.82
C ILE A 220 -6.80 7.31 -5.41
N GLU A 221 -6.32 8.36 -6.08
CA GLU A 221 -6.73 9.73 -5.79
C GLU A 221 -8.23 9.93 -6.00
N PHE A 222 -8.79 9.35 -7.05
CA PHE A 222 -10.24 9.38 -7.28
C PHE A 222 -11.00 8.63 -6.20
N ALA A 223 -10.54 7.42 -5.81
CA ALA A 223 -11.16 6.62 -4.75
C ALA A 223 -11.11 7.32 -3.38
N LEU A 224 -10.00 8.01 -3.08
CA LEU A 224 -9.86 8.80 -1.85
C LEU A 224 -10.76 10.03 -1.85
N LYS A 225 -10.94 10.68 -3.01
CA LYS A 225 -11.75 11.90 -3.13
C LYS A 225 -13.25 11.62 -3.06
N ASP A 226 -13.73 10.61 -3.78
CA ASP A 226 -15.13 10.20 -3.83
C ASP A 226 -15.26 8.67 -3.90
N PRO A 227 -15.18 7.97 -2.75
CA PRO A 227 -15.23 6.52 -2.70
C PRO A 227 -16.49 5.93 -3.34
N LYS A 228 -17.64 6.59 -3.15
CA LYS A 228 -18.93 6.09 -3.69
C LYS A 228 -19.00 6.21 -5.21
N ALA A 229 -18.54 7.33 -5.77
CA ALA A 229 -18.49 7.51 -7.22
C ALA A 229 -17.47 6.57 -7.86
N TRP A 230 -16.33 6.34 -7.20
CA TRP A 230 -15.32 5.38 -7.65
C TRP A 230 -15.87 3.94 -7.64
N GLU A 231 -16.48 3.49 -6.54
CA GLU A 231 -17.07 2.17 -6.41
C GLU A 231 -18.13 1.91 -7.50
N LYS A 232 -19.05 2.87 -7.70
CA LYS A 232 -20.06 2.78 -8.75
C LYS A 232 -19.44 2.67 -10.14
N LYS A 233 -18.46 3.52 -10.45
CA LYS A 233 -17.77 3.50 -11.74
C LYS A 233 -17.03 2.18 -11.97
N THR A 234 -16.38 1.64 -10.93
CA THR A 234 -15.67 0.36 -10.98
C THR A 234 -16.65 -0.78 -11.28
N GLN A 235 -17.80 -0.80 -10.62
CA GLN A 235 -18.82 -1.80 -10.87
C GLN A 235 -19.41 -1.71 -12.28
N GLU A 236 -19.77 -0.49 -12.74
CA GLU A 236 -20.29 -0.28 -14.10
C GLU A 236 -19.29 -0.73 -15.18
N LEU A 237 -18.00 -0.51 -14.95
CA LEU A 237 -16.96 -0.94 -15.89
C LEU A 237 -16.79 -2.46 -15.87
N TRP A 238 -16.85 -3.07 -14.69
CA TRP A 238 -16.79 -4.52 -14.57
C TRP A 238 -17.95 -5.21 -15.31
N GLU A 239 -19.17 -4.72 -15.16
CA GLU A 239 -20.33 -5.26 -15.87
C GLU A 239 -20.18 -5.19 -17.41
N LYS A 240 -19.55 -4.12 -17.92
CA LYS A 240 -19.22 -4.01 -19.35
C LYS A 240 -18.20 -5.05 -19.79
N ILE A 241 -17.11 -5.22 -19.05
CA ILE A 241 -16.06 -6.20 -19.33
C ILE A 241 -16.65 -7.62 -19.32
N LYS A 242 -17.52 -7.92 -18.37
CA LYS A 242 -18.20 -9.21 -18.28
C LYS A 242 -19.08 -9.47 -19.51
N ALA A 243 -19.89 -8.51 -19.92
CA ALA A 243 -20.76 -8.63 -21.10
C ALA A 243 -19.96 -8.82 -22.40
N GLU A 244 -18.82 -8.12 -22.56
CA GLU A 244 -17.93 -8.30 -23.70
C GLU A 244 -17.33 -9.72 -23.74
N ARG A 245 -16.86 -10.25 -22.61
CA ARG A 245 -16.30 -11.60 -22.50
C ARG A 245 -17.34 -12.70 -22.78
N GLU A 246 -18.58 -12.53 -22.31
CA GLU A 246 -19.69 -13.46 -22.58
C GLU A 246 -20.10 -13.43 -24.06
N GLY A 247 -20.00 -12.29 -24.73
CA GLY A 247 -20.23 -12.14 -26.19
C GLY A 247 -19.19 -12.89 -27.02
N GLU A 248 -17.91 -12.80 -26.64
CA GLU A 248 -16.80 -13.50 -27.34
C GLU A 248 -16.85 -15.03 -27.21
N VAL A 249 -17.49 -15.58 -26.17
CA VAL A 249 -17.64 -17.05 -25.98
C VAL A 249 -18.76 -17.64 -26.83
N ASN A 250 -19.69 -16.81 -27.33
CA ASN A 250 -20.85 -17.22 -28.10
C ASN A 250 -20.67 -17.04 -29.64
N GLU A 251 -19.54 -16.52 -30.09
CA GLU A 251 -19.10 -16.47 -31.48
C GLU A 251 -18.06 -17.57 -31.76
#